data_4afb1a1b0d8d60b74f676c01c8e7413a
#
_entry.id   4afb1a1b0d8d60b74f676c01c8e7413a
#
_cell.length_a   1.000
_cell.length_b   1.000
_cell.length_c   1.000
_cell.angle_alpha   90.00
_cell.angle_beta   90.00
_cell.angle_gamma   90.00
#
_symmetry.space_group_name_H-M   'P 1'
#
loop_
_entity.id
_entity.type
_entity.pdbx_description
1 polymer ?
#
loop_
_entity_poly.entity_id
_entity_poly.type
_entity_poly.pdbx_seq_one_letter_code
_entity_poly.pdbx_strand_id
1 'polypeptide(L)'
;VEVILDNKIYCIGCGVEIQSEDPKKQGYLPKNVVEKSEDSQLVCKRCFRLKNYNEVSDVELGADDFYQLIKSLSKKDALIAKVVDIFDFSGSWIEDVVDIVGNNKDIVLIANKLDLLPKSVKQNKVKQWLFKVLKEKGIKVKDILLVSAIKNQGVEEAAVRLDQLRNGKDVYIIGATNVGKSTFINKLIELTSGDKNVITTSHFPGTTLGMIEIPLDRATSIYDTPGIILDYDIAHYLDAKSLKLVMPKKEIK
;
A
#
# COMPACT_ATOMS: atom_id res chain seq x y z
N VAL A 1 -27.06 -36.49 -7.18
CA VAL A 1 -25.83 -35.78 -6.75
C VAL A 1 -25.88 -34.43 -7.41
N GLU A 2 -26.44 -33.44 -6.73
CA GLU A 2 -26.42 -32.05 -7.18
C GLU A 2 -24.98 -31.52 -7.08
N VAL A 3 -24.37 -31.23 -8.20
CA VAL A 3 -23.13 -30.47 -8.28
C VAL A 3 -23.51 -29.02 -7.97
N ILE A 4 -23.30 -28.58 -6.75
CA ILE A 4 -23.37 -27.16 -6.37
C ILE A 4 -22.15 -26.52 -7.04
N LEU A 5 -22.36 -25.89 -8.19
CA LEU A 5 -21.39 -24.95 -8.76
C LEU A 5 -21.37 -23.74 -7.82
N ASP A 6 -20.27 -23.58 -7.12
CA ASP A 6 -19.95 -22.38 -6.32
C ASP A 6 -19.93 -21.17 -7.29
N ASN A 7 -21.04 -20.44 -7.35
CA ASN A 7 -21.18 -19.24 -8.20
C ASN A 7 -20.38 -18.07 -7.60
N LYS A 8 -19.06 -18.23 -7.49
CA LYS A 8 -18.15 -17.17 -7.05
C LYS A 8 -17.95 -16.17 -8.16
N ILE A 9 -18.24 -14.92 -7.87
CA ILE A 9 -18.03 -13.79 -8.78
C ILE A 9 -16.72 -13.12 -8.41
N TYR A 10 -15.89 -12.85 -9.40
CA TYR A 10 -14.59 -12.24 -9.22
C TYR A 10 -14.54 -10.84 -9.82
N CYS A 11 -13.85 -9.92 -9.15
CA CYS A 11 -13.63 -8.58 -9.64
C CYS A 11 -12.78 -8.61 -10.92
N ILE A 12 -13.28 -8.06 -12.04
CA ILE A 12 -12.54 -8.01 -13.30
C ILE A 12 -11.29 -7.10 -13.23
N GLY A 13 -11.20 -6.21 -12.23
CA GLY A 13 -10.04 -5.35 -12.03
C GLY A 13 -8.92 -6.03 -11.26
N CYS A 14 -9.15 -6.51 -10.04
CA CYS A 14 -8.11 -7.07 -9.16
C CYS A 14 -8.18 -8.59 -8.99
N GLY A 15 -9.10 -9.28 -9.64
CA GLY A 15 -9.21 -10.73 -9.59
C GLY A 15 -9.65 -11.33 -8.24
N VAL A 16 -10.00 -10.51 -7.25
CA VAL A 16 -10.45 -10.97 -5.94
C VAL A 16 -11.94 -11.32 -5.97
N GLU A 17 -12.36 -12.32 -5.22
CA GLU A 17 -13.76 -12.67 -5.04
C GLU A 17 -14.58 -11.48 -4.53
N ILE A 18 -15.73 -11.21 -5.16
CA ILE A 18 -16.65 -10.15 -4.75
C ILE A 18 -17.36 -10.57 -3.48
N GLN A 19 -17.39 -9.67 -2.50
CA GLN A 19 -18.12 -9.86 -1.26
C GLN A 19 -18.86 -8.57 -0.86
N SER A 20 -19.93 -8.69 -0.09
CA SER A 20 -20.77 -7.56 0.35
C SER A 20 -20.86 -7.44 1.88
N GLU A 21 -20.01 -8.15 2.60
CA GLU A 21 -20.08 -8.26 4.06
C GLU A 21 -19.26 -7.17 4.75
N ASP A 22 -17.98 -7.00 4.36
CA ASP A 22 -17.05 -6.09 5.03
C ASP A 22 -16.47 -5.04 4.07
N PRO A 23 -16.84 -3.76 4.26
CA PRO A 23 -16.34 -2.65 3.42
C PRO A 23 -14.82 -2.42 3.46
N LYS A 24 -14.14 -2.94 4.48
CA LYS A 24 -12.69 -2.80 4.65
C LYS A 24 -11.90 -3.90 3.96
N LYS A 25 -12.54 -5.05 3.71
CA LYS A 25 -11.90 -6.19 3.05
C LYS A 25 -11.90 -6.04 1.54
N GLN A 26 -11.02 -6.83 0.92
CA GLN A 26 -10.92 -6.91 -0.53
C GLN A 26 -12.23 -7.41 -1.17
N GLY A 27 -12.42 -7.06 -2.44
CA GLY A 27 -13.58 -7.50 -3.20
C GLY A 27 -14.90 -6.83 -2.83
N TYR A 28 -14.92 -5.88 -1.88
CA TYR A 28 -16.17 -5.28 -1.40
C TYR A 28 -16.95 -4.59 -2.51
N LEU A 29 -18.21 -4.94 -2.59
CA LEU A 29 -19.23 -4.28 -3.42
C LEU A 29 -20.55 -4.27 -2.65
N PRO A 30 -21.27 -3.14 -2.55
CA PRO A 30 -22.55 -3.09 -1.85
C PRO A 30 -23.56 -4.10 -2.42
N LYS A 31 -24.30 -4.79 -1.54
CA LYS A 31 -25.24 -5.85 -1.90
C LYS A 31 -26.25 -5.42 -2.97
N ASN A 32 -26.79 -4.21 -2.83
CA ASN A 32 -27.73 -3.64 -3.79
C ASN A 32 -27.14 -3.43 -5.19
N VAL A 33 -25.83 -3.34 -5.32
CA VAL A 33 -25.15 -3.22 -6.62
C VAL A 33 -24.97 -4.61 -7.23
N VAL A 34 -24.62 -5.61 -6.43
CA VAL A 34 -24.51 -7.00 -6.87
C VAL A 34 -25.85 -7.53 -7.37
N GLU A 35 -26.93 -7.29 -6.61
CA GLU A 35 -28.28 -7.77 -6.94
C GLU A 35 -28.89 -7.11 -8.20
N LYS A 36 -28.48 -5.88 -8.51
CA LYS A 36 -28.98 -5.14 -9.69
C LYS A 36 -28.18 -5.39 -10.96
N SER A 37 -27.02 -6.01 -10.85
CA SER A 37 -26.17 -6.26 -11.99
C SER A 37 -26.63 -7.56 -12.69
N GLU A 38 -27.10 -7.40 -13.92
CA GLU A 38 -27.37 -8.52 -14.84
C GLU A 38 -26.07 -9.09 -15.45
N ASP A 39 -24.96 -8.36 -15.27
CA ASP A 39 -23.64 -8.67 -15.83
C ASP A 39 -22.79 -9.49 -14.86
N SER A 40 -22.14 -10.51 -15.39
CA SER A 40 -21.08 -11.27 -14.68
C SER A 40 -19.77 -10.48 -14.52
N GLN A 41 -19.67 -9.27 -15.06
CA GLN A 41 -18.48 -8.42 -15.05
C GLN A 41 -18.55 -7.35 -13.97
N LEU A 42 -18.34 -7.76 -12.71
CA LEU A 42 -18.36 -6.83 -11.59
C LEU A 42 -16.98 -6.26 -11.26
N VAL A 43 -16.96 -5.00 -10.85
CA VAL A 43 -15.76 -4.28 -10.38
C VAL A 43 -15.94 -3.93 -8.91
N CYS A 44 -15.03 -4.36 -8.03
CA CYS A 44 -15.10 -4.02 -6.62
C CYS A 44 -14.91 -2.50 -6.39
N LYS A 45 -15.37 -2.02 -5.23
CA LYS A 45 -15.32 -0.59 -4.87
C LYS A 45 -13.92 0.02 -5.02
N ARG A 46 -12.86 -0.70 -4.64
CA ARG A 46 -11.47 -0.24 -4.75
C ARG A 46 -11.06 -0.02 -6.20
N CYS A 47 -11.30 -0.99 -7.08
CA CYS A 47 -11.00 -0.87 -8.51
C CYS A 47 -11.88 0.19 -9.19
N PHE A 48 -13.14 0.30 -8.78
CA PHE A 48 -14.04 1.34 -9.27
C PHE A 48 -13.53 2.74 -8.93
N ARG A 49 -13.06 2.98 -7.69
CA ARG A 49 -12.50 4.27 -7.28
C ARG A 49 -11.23 4.61 -8.05
N LEU A 50 -10.34 3.65 -8.22
CA LEU A 50 -9.14 3.88 -9.03
C LEU A 50 -9.51 4.26 -10.47
N LYS A 51 -10.41 3.49 -11.10
CA LYS A 51 -10.79 3.70 -12.50
C LYS A 51 -11.48 5.05 -12.73
N ASN A 52 -12.35 5.49 -11.82
CA ASN A 52 -13.20 6.66 -12.05
C ASN A 52 -12.69 7.93 -11.36
N TYR A 53 -11.89 7.79 -10.31
CA TYR A 53 -11.42 8.91 -9.49
C TYR A 53 -9.90 8.97 -9.35
N ASN A 54 -9.15 8.04 -9.96
CA ASN A 54 -7.70 7.88 -9.79
C ASN A 54 -7.30 7.80 -8.30
N GLU A 55 -8.11 7.11 -7.49
CA GLU A 55 -7.95 7.05 -6.05
C GLU A 55 -7.85 5.61 -5.56
N VAL A 56 -6.74 5.29 -4.90
CA VAL A 56 -6.53 4.03 -4.20
C VAL A 56 -7.16 4.11 -2.81
N SER A 57 -7.93 3.10 -2.42
CA SER A 57 -8.49 2.96 -1.07
C SER A 57 -7.77 1.88 -0.30
N ASP A 58 -7.60 2.10 1.01
CA ASP A 58 -7.07 1.08 1.90
C ASP A 58 -7.97 -0.14 1.94
N VAL A 59 -7.36 -1.32 1.91
CA VAL A 59 -7.97 -2.60 2.19
C VAL A 59 -7.02 -3.42 3.06
N GLU A 60 -7.61 -4.32 3.82
CA GLU A 60 -6.93 -5.09 4.86
C GLU A 60 -6.83 -6.56 4.44
N LEU A 61 -5.70 -7.20 4.76
CA LEU A 61 -5.46 -8.64 4.64
C LEU A 61 -5.20 -9.24 6.01
N GLY A 62 -5.63 -10.49 6.18
CA GLY A 62 -5.17 -11.33 7.27
C GLY A 62 -3.67 -11.64 7.15
N ALA A 63 -3.03 -11.99 8.27
CA ALA A 63 -1.59 -12.23 8.30
C ALA A 63 -1.15 -13.31 7.31
N ASP A 64 -1.82 -14.45 7.26
CA ASP A 64 -1.44 -15.57 6.38
C ASP A 64 -1.48 -15.18 4.90
N ASP A 65 -2.55 -14.52 4.46
CA ASP A 65 -2.70 -14.07 3.07
C ASP A 65 -1.65 -13.02 2.71
N PHE A 66 -1.36 -12.12 3.65
CA PHE A 66 -0.31 -11.10 3.47
C PHE A 66 1.06 -11.75 3.32
N TYR A 67 1.42 -12.70 4.19
CA TYR A 67 2.72 -13.38 4.10
C TYR A 67 2.85 -14.22 2.82
N GLN A 68 1.78 -14.86 2.34
CA GLN A 68 1.78 -15.52 1.04
C GLN A 68 2.01 -14.53 -0.11
N LEU A 69 1.35 -13.37 -0.06
CA LEU A 69 1.55 -12.30 -1.03
C LEU A 69 3.02 -11.85 -1.04
N ILE A 70 3.59 -11.51 0.12
CA ILE A 70 5.00 -11.09 0.25
C ILE A 70 5.95 -12.17 -0.26
N LYS A 71 5.69 -13.44 0.05
CA LYS A 71 6.48 -14.57 -0.46
C LYS A 71 6.44 -14.66 -1.99
N SER A 72 5.33 -14.31 -2.61
CA SER A 72 5.24 -14.28 -4.09
C SER A 72 6.17 -13.23 -4.69
N LEU A 73 6.43 -12.12 -3.98
CA LEU A 73 7.33 -11.06 -4.42
C LEU A 73 8.80 -11.47 -4.40
N SER A 74 9.18 -12.50 -3.63
CA SER A 74 10.57 -12.99 -3.58
C SER A 74 11.09 -13.43 -4.96
N LYS A 75 10.19 -13.85 -5.86
CA LYS A 75 10.51 -14.31 -7.22
C LYS A 75 10.51 -13.16 -8.25
N LYS A 76 10.09 -11.96 -7.88
CA LYS A 76 9.99 -10.81 -8.78
C LYS A 76 11.29 -10.01 -8.77
N ASP A 77 11.77 -9.58 -9.93
CA ASP A 77 12.85 -8.60 -10.02
C ASP A 77 12.25 -7.19 -9.93
N ALA A 78 12.17 -6.65 -8.72
CA ALA A 78 11.44 -5.43 -8.43
C ALA A 78 12.06 -4.66 -7.25
N LEU A 79 11.77 -3.37 -7.17
CA LEU A 79 12.03 -2.55 -5.99
C LEU A 79 10.89 -2.73 -4.98
N ILE A 80 11.22 -2.99 -3.73
CA ILE A 80 10.26 -3.04 -2.63
C ILE A 80 10.29 -1.70 -1.88
N ALA A 81 9.20 -0.96 -1.91
CA ALA A 81 9.02 0.26 -1.16
C ALA A 81 8.22 -0.04 0.11
N LYS A 82 8.90 -0.14 1.26
CA LYS A 82 8.28 -0.41 2.56
C LYS A 82 7.87 0.90 3.22
N VAL A 83 6.56 1.11 3.39
CA VAL A 83 6.00 2.29 4.07
C VAL A 83 5.83 1.99 5.55
N VAL A 84 6.31 2.91 6.38
CA VAL A 84 6.17 2.85 7.85
C VAL A 84 5.65 4.19 8.38
N ASP A 85 5.01 4.16 9.52
CA ASP A 85 4.67 5.35 10.31
C ASP A 85 5.89 5.76 11.14
N ILE A 86 6.44 6.95 10.87
CA ILE A 86 7.64 7.40 11.57
C ILE A 86 7.36 7.69 13.05
N PHE A 87 6.13 8.08 13.38
CA PHE A 87 5.70 8.36 14.75
C PHE A 87 5.55 7.06 15.54
N ASP A 88 5.00 6.02 14.92
CA ASP A 88 4.88 4.68 15.48
C ASP A 88 5.68 3.68 14.63
N PHE A 89 7.00 3.87 14.62
CA PHE A 89 7.90 3.03 13.82
C PHE A 89 7.80 1.56 14.23
N SER A 90 7.81 1.28 15.53
CA SER A 90 7.78 -0.10 16.04
C SER A 90 6.43 -0.77 15.79
N GLY A 91 5.31 -0.06 16.00
CA GLY A 91 3.97 -0.58 15.76
C GLY A 91 3.63 -0.78 14.28
N SER A 92 4.27 -0.03 13.39
CA SER A 92 4.10 -0.17 11.94
C SER A 92 5.17 -1.03 11.26
N TRP A 93 6.17 -1.49 12.01
CA TRP A 93 7.22 -2.34 11.49
C TRP A 93 6.74 -3.78 11.37
N ILE A 94 6.65 -4.29 10.14
CA ILE A 94 6.34 -5.70 9.89
C ILE A 94 7.66 -6.47 9.98
N GLU A 95 7.79 -7.32 10.99
CA GLU A 95 8.92 -8.25 11.10
C GLU A 95 8.92 -9.22 9.91
N ASP A 96 9.98 -9.91 9.69
CA ASP A 96 10.17 -10.98 8.69
C ASP A 96 9.96 -10.60 7.21
N VAL A 97 9.40 -9.42 6.89
CA VAL A 97 9.18 -9.02 5.48
C VAL A 97 10.48 -9.06 4.68
N VAL A 98 11.57 -8.58 5.27
CA VAL A 98 12.89 -8.56 4.59
C VAL A 98 13.41 -9.96 4.35
N ASP A 99 13.23 -10.85 5.32
CA ASP A 99 13.66 -12.25 5.21
C ASP A 99 12.81 -13.02 4.20
N ILE A 100 11.51 -12.75 4.16
CA ILE A 100 10.56 -13.39 3.24
C ILE A 100 10.81 -12.95 1.79
N VAL A 101 11.02 -11.64 1.53
CA VAL A 101 11.33 -11.15 0.17
C VAL A 101 12.73 -11.51 -0.27
N GLY A 102 13.62 -11.86 0.66
CA GLY A 102 15.00 -12.26 0.45
C GLY A 102 15.99 -11.10 0.54
N ASN A 103 17.15 -11.39 1.11
CA ASN A 103 18.23 -10.41 1.39
C ASN A 103 18.83 -9.74 0.14
N ASN A 104 18.55 -10.25 -1.06
CA ASN A 104 19.05 -9.72 -2.33
C ASN A 104 18.07 -8.74 -2.99
N LYS A 105 16.91 -8.45 -2.36
CA LYS A 105 15.95 -7.51 -2.91
C LYS A 105 16.37 -6.07 -2.65
N ASP A 106 16.13 -5.23 -3.64
CA ASP A 106 16.27 -3.80 -3.51
C ASP A 106 15.11 -3.27 -2.65
N ILE A 107 15.42 -2.80 -1.45
CA ILE A 107 14.43 -2.27 -0.51
C ILE A 107 14.70 -0.78 -0.29
N VAL A 108 13.67 0.03 -0.34
CA VAL A 108 13.65 1.42 0.10
C VAL A 108 12.64 1.60 1.21
N LEU A 109 13.01 2.35 2.25
CA LEU A 109 12.11 2.69 3.34
C LEU A 109 11.45 4.05 3.07
N ILE A 110 10.12 4.10 3.12
CA ILE A 110 9.33 5.33 3.09
C ILE A 110 8.81 5.58 4.50
N ALA A 111 9.44 6.51 5.21
CA ALA A 111 9.04 6.89 6.56
C ALA A 111 8.04 8.05 6.46
N ASN A 112 6.75 7.72 6.55
CA ASN A 112 5.64 8.64 6.39
C ASN A 112 5.24 9.30 7.71
N LYS A 113 4.38 10.32 7.62
CA LYS A 113 3.84 11.12 8.73
C LYS A 113 4.89 12.02 9.39
N LEU A 114 5.85 12.50 8.62
CA LEU A 114 6.90 13.44 9.06
C LEU A 114 6.32 14.70 9.75
N ASP A 115 5.12 15.11 9.37
CA ASP A 115 4.39 16.25 9.91
C ASP A 115 3.98 16.10 11.39
N LEU A 116 4.03 14.88 11.94
CA LEU A 116 3.75 14.61 13.34
C LEU A 116 4.96 14.85 14.26
N LEU A 117 6.16 14.83 13.69
CA LEU A 117 7.37 15.08 14.48
C LEU A 117 7.52 16.58 14.83
N PRO A 118 8.09 16.90 15.99
CA PRO A 118 8.38 18.29 16.35
C PRO A 118 9.25 18.98 15.29
N LYS A 119 8.95 20.22 14.96
CA LYS A 119 9.72 21.04 13.99
C LYS A 119 11.19 21.23 14.38
N SER A 120 11.50 21.12 15.67
CA SER A 120 12.86 21.15 16.19
C SER A 120 13.70 19.93 15.76
N VAL A 121 13.06 18.85 15.34
CA VAL A 121 13.73 17.62 14.93
C VAL A 121 14.28 17.77 13.51
N LYS A 122 15.60 17.67 13.38
CA LYS A 122 16.27 17.76 12.08
C LYS A 122 16.08 16.45 11.31
N GLN A 123 15.55 16.54 10.09
CA GLN A 123 15.29 15.37 9.21
C GLN A 123 16.52 14.46 9.03
N ASN A 124 17.74 15.05 8.90
CA ASN A 124 18.97 14.27 8.81
C ASN A 124 19.23 13.41 10.06
N LYS A 125 18.85 13.88 11.24
CA LYS A 125 18.96 13.09 12.48
C LYS A 125 17.98 11.93 12.50
N VAL A 126 16.76 12.17 12.01
CA VAL A 126 15.75 11.12 11.86
C VAL A 126 16.25 10.04 10.88
N LYS A 127 16.76 10.44 9.73
CA LYS A 127 17.29 9.51 8.72
C LYS A 127 18.46 8.70 9.27
N GLN A 128 19.39 9.34 9.98
CA GLN A 128 20.51 8.66 10.65
C GLN A 128 20.04 7.66 11.71
N TRP A 129 19.03 8.02 12.52
CA TRP A 129 18.43 7.14 13.51
C TRP A 129 17.79 5.90 12.85
N LEU A 130 17.00 6.10 11.80
CA LEU A 130 16.39 4.99 11.05
C LEU A 130 17.44 4.06 10.46
N PHE A 131 18.51 4.59 9.86
CA PHE A 131 19.62 3.77 9.36
C PHE A 131 20.27 2.95 10.48
N LYS A 132 20.46 3.54 11.65
CA LYS A 132 21.01 2.83 12.82
C LYS A 132 20.10 1.69 13.26
N VAL A 133 18.79 1.96 13.43
CA VAL A 133 17.80 0.94 13.83
C VAL A 133 17.74 -0.21 12.82
N LEU A 134 17.71 0.11 11.52
CA LEU A 134 17.70 -0.91 10.47
C LEU A 134 18.98 -1.76 10.48
N LYS A 135 20.14 -1.12 10.69
CA LYS A 135 21.43 -1.83 10.80
C LYS A 135 21.45 -2.77 12.00
N GLU A 136 20.92 -2.36 13.14
CA GLU A 136 20.81 -3.19 14.36
C GLU A 136 19.89 -4.41 14.12
N LYS A 137 18.88 -4.28 13.28
CA LYS A 137 18.01 -5.37 12.81
C LYS A 137 18.64 -6.20 11.68
N GLY A 138 19.87 -5.92 11.23
CA GLY A 138 20.52 -6.62 10.12
C GLY A 138 19.96 -6.28 8.73
N ILE A 139 19.16 -5.24 8.61
CA ILE A 139 18.41 -4.88 7.40
C ILE A 139 19.18 -3.84 6.60
N LYS A 140 19.39 -4.13 5.32
CA LYS A 140 19.97 -3.19 4.34
C LYS A 140 18.89 -2.59 3.48
N VAL A 141 18.87 -1.26 3.39
CA VAL A 141 18.00 -0.53 2.48
C VAL A 141 18.83 0.33 1.52
N LYS A 142 18.33 0.54 0.32
CA LYS A 142 18.95 1.40 -0.69
C LYS A 142 18.92 2.88 -0.28
N ASP A 143 17.81 3.30 0.30
CA ASP A 143 17.63 4.66 0.81
C ASP A 143 16.49 4.71 1.84
N ILE A 144 16.39 5.86 2.54
CA ILE A 144 15.27 6.19 3.44
C ILE A 144 14.68 7.51 2.97
N LEU A 145 13.40 7.51 2.63
CA LEU A 145 12.66 8.66 2.15
C LEU A 145 11.73 9.14 3.25
N LEU A 146 11.93 10.38 3.71
CA LEU A 146 11.10 10.99 4.74
C LEU A 146 9.99 11.79 4.07
N VAL A 147 8.74 11.44 4.33
CA VAL A 147 7.58 12.09 3.70
C VAL A 147 6.46 12.41 4.69
N SER A 148 5.68 13.41 4.36
CA SER A 148 4.31 13.57 4.87
C SER A 148 3.36 13.55 3.69
N ALA A 149 2.74 12.41 3.43
CA ALA A 149 1.81 12.26 2.32
C ALA A 149 0.60 13.22 2.45
N ILE A 150 0.09 13.40 3.67
CA ILE A 150 -1.06 14.27 3.92
C ILE A 150 -0.73 15.76 3.71
N LYS A 151 0.52 16.18 3.94
CA LYS A 151 1.01 17.56 3.74
C LYS A 151 1.71 17.76 2.40
N ASN A 152 1.80 16.73 1.58
CA ASN A 152 2.56 16.72 0.33
C ASN A 152 4.03 17.17 0.51
N GLN A 153 4.63 16.86 1.66
CA GLN A 153 6.01 17.21 1.98
C GLN A 153 6.94 16.04 1.64
N GLY A 154 8.00 16.29 0.87
CA GLY A 154 8.98 15.30 0.47
C GLY A 154 8.45 14.21 -0.49
N VAL A 155 7.21 14.35 -1.01
CA VAL A 155 6.60 13.35 -1.90
C VAL A 155 7.18 13.41 -3.31
N GLU A 156 7.41 14.62 -3.84
CA GLU A 156 8.02 14.82 -5.16
C GLU A 156 9.46 14.30 -5.19
N GLU A 157 10.26 14.65 -4.18
CA GLU A 157 11.63 14.14 -4.04
C GLU A 157 11.64 12.61 -3.88
N ALA A 158 10.67 12.07 -3.14
CA ALA A 158 10.52 10.62 -3.00
C ALA A 158 10.15 9.95 -4.34
N ALA A 159 9.27 10.55 -5.14
CA ALA A 159 8.91 10.05 -6.46
C ALA A 159 10.13 9.98 -7.40
N VAL A 160 10.89 11.08 -7.49
CA VAL A 160 12.13 11.13 -8.29
C VAL A 160 13.14 10.08 -7.80
N ARG A 161 13.30 9.96 -6.49
CA ARG A 161 14.26 9.01 -5.92
C ARG A 161 13.83 7.55 -6.12
N LEU A 162 12.54 7.25 -6.00
CA LEU A 162 12.00 5.92 -6.33
C LEU A 162 12.25 5.55 -7.78
N ASP A 163 12.04 6.48 -8.71
CA ASP A 163 12.29 6.25 -10.13
C ASP A 163 13.76 5.93 -10.42
N GLN A 164 14.69 6.67 -9.80
CA GLN A 164 16.12 6.38 -9.89
C GLN A 164 16.49 5.00 -9.31
N LEU A 165 15.91 4.65 -8.14
CA LEU A 165 16.25 3.42 -7.42
C LEU A 165 15.67 2.16 -8.06
N ARG A 166 14.48 2.26 -8.69
CA ARG A 166 13.85 1.13 -9.37
C ARG A 166 14.64 0.68 -10.62
N ASN A 167 15.40 1.58 -11.23
CA ASN A 167 16.24 1.29 -12.39
C ASN A 167 15.49 0.51 -13.49
N GLY A 168 14.30 0.99 -13.89
CA GLY A 168 13.47 0.34 -14.90
C GLY A 168 12.73 -0.92 -14.47
N LYS A 169 12.64 -1.20 -13.16
CA LYS A 169 11.88 -2.32 -12.58
C LYS A 169 10.52 -1.86 -12.07
N ASP A 170 9.65 -2.81 -11.80
CA ASP A 170 8.42 -2.60 -11.05
C ASP A 170 8.69 -2.18 -9.60
N VAL A 171 7.73 -1.47 -9.01
CA VAL A 171 7.77 -1.07 -7.59
C VAL A 171 6.59 -1.68 -6.84
N TYR A 172 6.85 -2.46 -5.81
CA TYR A 172 5.81 -2.98 -4.92
C TYR A 172 5.80 -2.16 -3.63
N ILE A 173 4.67 -1.51 -3.34
CA ILE A 173 4.49 -0.70 -2.13
C ILE A 173 3.80 -1.56 -1.08
N ILE A 174 4.51 -1.83 0.00
CA ILE A 174 4.06 -2.67 1.12
C ILE A 174 4.03 -1.88 2.43
N GLY A 175 3.18 -2.28 3.36
CA GLY A 175 3.10 -1.64 4.67
C GLY A 175 1.93 -2.17 5.50
N ALA A 176 1.96 -1.87 6.80
CA ALA A 176 0.85 -2.14 7.69
C ALA A 176 -0.36 -1.25 7.37
N THR A 177 -1.49 -1.54 7.98
CA THR A 177 -2.67 -0.65 7.94
C THR A 177 -2.33 0.69 8.59
N ASN A 178 -3.02 1.75 8.19
CA ASN A 178 -2.91 3.10 8.79
C ASN A 178 -1.54 3.80 8.69
N VAL A 179 -0.52 3.23 8.05
CA VAL A 179 0.77 3.91 7.82
C VAL A 179 0.67 5.06 6.80
N GLY A 180 -0.47 5.19 6.10
CA GLY A 180 -0.72 6.19 5.07
C GLY A 180 -0.21 5.79 3.69
N LYS A 181 -0.13 4.48 3.42
CA LYS A 181 0.30 3.91 2.14
C LYS A 181 -0.55 4.42 0.97
N SER A 182 -1.88 4.28 1.03
CA SER A 182 -2.79 4.74 -0.03
C SER A 182 -2.75 6.26 -0.20
N THR A 183 -2.59 7.02 0.89
CA THR A 183 -2.41 8.48 0.81
C THR A 183 -1.14 8.83 0.04
N PHE A 184 -0.03 8.13 0.29
CA PHE A 184 1.22 8.33 -0.43
C PHE A 184 1.09 7.98 -1.92
N ILE A 185 0.47 6.83 -2.23
CA ILE A 185 0.24 6.40 -3.61
C ILE A 185 -0.65 7.40 -4.35
N ASN A 186 -1.73 7.89 -3.71
CA ASN A 186 -2.61 8.90 -4.31
C ASN A 186 -1.85 10.20 -4.63
N LYS A 187 -0.90 10.60 -3.78
CA LYS A 187 -0.03 11.74 -4.08
C LYS A 187 0.93 11.47 -5.25
N LEU A 188 1.46 10.27 -5.37
CA LEU A 188 2.24 9.89 -6.55
C LEU A 188 1.39 9.95 -7.83
N ILE A 189 0.15 9.45 -7.78
CA ILE A 189 -0.79 9.53 -8.90
C ILE A 189 -1.10 10.99 -9.27
N GLU A 190 -1.34 11.86 -8.28
CA GLU A 190 -1.57 13.29 -8.52
C GLU A 190 -0.39 13.96 -9.24
N LEU A 191 0.85 13.64 -8.85
CA LEU A 191 2.06 14.18 -9.49
C LEU A 191 2.20 13.74 -10.96
N THR A 192 1.81 12.49 -11.27
CA THR A 192 1.89 11.95 -12.64
C THR A 192 0.71 12.36 -13.51
N SER A 193 -0.45 12.67 -12.93
CA SER A 193 -1.68 13.05 -13.65
C SER A 193 -1.62 14.44 -14.31
N GLY A 194 -0.57 15.21 -14.09
CA GLY A 194 -0.31 16.47 -14.83
C GLY A 194 -0.14 16.24 -16.33
N ASP A 195 0.33 15.06 -16.75
CA ASP A 195 0.34 14.59 -18.13
C ASP A 195 -0.87 13.68 -18.36
N LYS A 196 -1.93 14.21 -18.98
CA LYS A 196 -3.25 13.58 -19.19
C LYS A 196 -3.27 12.23 -19.93
N ASN A 197 -2.11 11.64 -20.22
CA ASN A 197 -1.95 10.43 -21.02
C ASN A 197 -1.34 9.21 -20.29
N VAL A 198 -0.99 9.32 -18.99
CA VAL A 198 -0.21 8.27 -18.32
C VAL A 198 -1.06 7.24 -17.58
N ILE A 199 -2.28 7.58 -17.18
CA ILE A 199 -3.20 6.59 -16.61
C ILE A 199 -4.29 6.29 -17.65
N THR A 200 -3.90 5.65 -18.73
CA THR A 200 -4.89 4.97 -19.57
C THR A 200 -5.41 3.79 -18.76
N THR A 201 -6.71 3.84 -18.49
CA THR A 201 -7.51 2.74 -17.95
C THR A 201 -7.51 1.55 -18.91
N SER A 202 -6.34 0.97 -19.17
CA SER A 202 -6.27 -0.31 -19.84
C SER A 202 -6.71 -1.38 -18.86
N HIS A 203 -7.58 -2.24 -19.32
CA HIS A 203 -8.03 -3.43 -18.60
C HIS A 203 -6.87 -4.02 -17.80
N PHE A 204 -7.05 -4.13 -16.49
CA PHE A 204 -6.09 -4.77 -15.60
C PHE A 204 -6.23 -6.29 -15.74
N PRO A 205 -5.46 -6.99 -16.60
CA PRO A 205 -5.54 -8.44 -16.68
C PRO A 205 -4.64 -9.03 -15.60
N GLY A 206 -5.27 -9.63 -14.60
CA GLY A 206 -4.63 -10.67 -13.81
C GLY A 206 -3.70 -10.19 -12.69
N THR A 207 -4.18 -9.30 -11.83
CA THR A 207 -3.54 -9.10 -10.54
C THR A 207 -3.84 -10.28 -9.63
N THR A 208 -2.85 -11.11 -9.38
CA THR A 208 -2.92 -12.15 -8.37
C THR A 208 -2.92 -11.54 -6.98
N LEU A 209 -3.77 -12.02 -6.08
CA LEU A 209 -3.81 -11.67 -4.65
C LEU A 209 -4.24 -10.23 -4.32
N GLY A 210 -5.12 -9.61 -5.13
CA GLY A 210 -5.74 -8.33 -4.78
C GLY A 210 -4.83 -7.10 -4.81
N MET A 211 -3.66 -7.18 -5.43
CA MET A 211 -2.83 -6.02 -5.71
C MET A 211 -3.48 -5.13 -6.77
N ILE A 212 -3.26 -3.82 -6.68
CA ILE A 212 -3.65 -2.88 -7.73
C ILE A 212 -2.40 -2.44 -8.49
N GLU A 213 -2.46 -2.58 -9.80
CA GLU A 213 -1.44 -2.11 -10.72
C GLU A 213 -1.71 -0.67 -11.14
N ILE A 214 -0.68 0.17 -11.07
CA ILE A 214 -0.69 1.57 -11.47
C ILE A 214 0.47 1.75 -12.45
N PRO A 215 0.20 1.88 -13.77
CA PRO A 215 1.25 2.02 -14.76
C PRO A 215 2.12 3.26 -14.50
N LEU A 216 3.44 3.11 -14.56
CA LEU A 216 4.41 4.20 -14.53
C LEU A 216 4.86 4.61 -15.92
N ASP A 217 5.08 3.62 -16.76
CA ASP A 217 5.47 3.77 -18.16
C ASP A 217 4.91 2.60 -18.99
N ARG A 218 5.40 2.42 -20.23
CA ARG A 218 4.93 1.35 -21.13
C ARG A 218 5.30 -0.07 -20.68
N ALA A 219 6.26 -0.21 -19.77
CA ALA A 219 6.85 -1.50 -19.42
C ALA A 219 6.78 -1.81 -17.93
N THR A 220 6.56 -0.80 -17.06
CA THR A 220 6.68 -0.94 -15.61
C THR A 220 5.53 -0.28 -14.86
N SER A 221 5.26 -0.78 -13.66
CA SER A 221 4.14 -0.35 -12.83
C SER A 221 4.53 -0.21 -11.35
N ILE A 222 3.73 0.58 -10.64
CA ILE A 222 3.64 0.52 -9.17
C ILE A 222 2.51 -0.46 -8.84
N TYR A 223 2.79 -1.36 -7.90
CA TYR A 223 1.79 -2.28 -7.36
C TYR A 223 1.45 -1.87 -5.92
N ASP A 224 0.21 -1.46 -5.70
CA ASP A 224 -0.32 -1.27 -4.36
C ASP A 224 -0.74 -2.60 -3.77
N THR A 225 -0.09 -3.00 -2.68
CA THR A 225 -0.47 -4.20 -1.94
C THR A 225 -1.48 -3.86 -0.85
N PRO A 226 -2.39 -4.76 -0.50
CA PRO A 226 -3.22 -4.60 0.70
C PRO A 226 -2.37 -4.43 1.95
N GLY A 227 -2.87 -3.66 2.93
CA GLY A 227 -2.19 -3.50 4.21
C GLY A 227 -2.38 -4.74 5.10
N ILE A 228 -1.37 -5.10 5.86
CA ILE A 228 -1.51 -6.11 6.91
C ILE A 228 -2.08 -5.47 8.18
N ILE A 229 -3.00 -6.18 8.82
CA ILE A 229 -3.39 -5.92 10.20
C ILE A 229 -2.35 -6.60 11.09
N LEU A 230 -1.71 -5.83 11.96
CA LEU A 230 -0.78 -6.36 12.96
C LEU A 230 -1.51 -6.57 14.28
N ASP A 231 -1.46 -7.78 14.82
CA ASP A 231 -2.20 -8.15 16.04
C ASP A 231 -1.80 -7.32 17.26
N TYR A 232 -0.60 -6.75 17.25
CA TYR A 232 -0.11 -5.86 18.31
C TYR A 232 -0.39 -4.37 18.05
N ASP A 233 -0.96 -4.00 16.88
CA ASP A 233 -1.35 -2.61 16.60
C ASP A 233 -2.60 -2.26 17.42
N ILE A 234 -2.51 -1.21 18.23
CA ILE A 234 -3.63 -0.70 19.04
C ILE A 234 -4.86 -0.38 18.18
N ALA A 235 -4.67 -0.03 16.93
CA ALA A 235 -5.74 0.25 15.98
C ALA A 235 -6.67 -0.95 15.76
N HIS A 236 -6.16 -2.19 15.97
CA HIS A 236 -6.95 -3.40 15.84
C HIS A 236 -7.98 -3.57 16.98
N TYR A 237 -7.69 -3.01 18.15
CA TYR A 237 -8.52 -3.16 19.36
C TYR A 237 -9.46 -1.96 19.61
N LEU A 238 -9.35 -0.90 18.83
CA LEU A 238 -10.12 0.31 19.00
C LEU A 238 -11.21 0.46 17.93
N ASP A 239 -12.38 0.93 18.35
CA ASP A 239 -13.38 1.41 17.40
C ASP A 239 -12.89 2.67 16.66
N ALA A 240 -13.53 3.01 15.53
CA ALA A 240 -13.14 4.13 14.69
C ALA A 240 -13.17 5.50 15.42
N LYS A 241 -13.98 5.65 16.48
CA LYS A 241 -14.09 6.88 17.27
C LYS A 241 -12.91 6.98 18.24
N SER A 242 -12.63 5.91 18.96
CA SER A 242 -11.50 5.81 19.91
C SER A 242 -10.17 5.90 19.19
N LEU A 243 -10.03 5.25 18.03
CA LEU A 243 -8.84 5.35 17.20
C LEU A 243 -8.55 6.80 16.77
N LYS A 244 -9.57 7.57 16.39
CA LYS A 244 -9.42 8.99 16.07
C LYS A 244 -8.97 9.87 17.24
N LEU A 245 -9.15 9.42 18.48
CA LEU A 245 -8.72 10.15 19.67
C LEU A 245 -7.24 9.87 20.01
N VAL A 246 -6.78 8.63 19.81
CA VAL A 246 -5.40 8.24 20.17
C VAL A 246 -4.40 8.51 19.04
N MET A 247 -4.84 8.50 17.79
CA MET A 247 -3.96 8.82 16.66
C MET A 247 -3.65 10.32 16.60
N PRO A 248 -2.37 10.69 16.58
CA PRO A 248 -1.99 12.11 16.48
C PRO A 248 -2.39 12.67 15.11
N LYS A 249 -2.94 13.88 15.11
CA LYS A 249 -3.40 14.61 13.91
C LYS A 249 -2.56 15.84 13.62
N LYS A 250 -1.71 16.23 14.55
CA LYS A 250 -0.90 17.44 14.51
C LYS A 250 0.47 17.15 15.09
N GLU A 251 1.40 18.04 14.77
CA GLU A 251 2.72 18.09 15.41
C GLU A 251 2.63 17.91 16.92
N ILE A 252 3.44 17.00 17.44
CA ILE A 252 3.59 16.76 18.88
C ILE A 252 4.55 17.81 19.42
N LYS A 253 4.11 18.49 20.48
CA LYS A 253 4.88 19.55 21.15
C LYS A 253 5.63 19.01 22.34
#